data_4531aa91c037fbeffb29194ceaaca23a
#
_entry.id   4531aa91c037fbeffb29194ceaaca23a
#
_cell.length_a   1.000
_cell.length_b   1.000
_cell.length_c   1.000
_cell.angle_alpha   90.00
_cell.angle_beta   90.00
_cell.angle_gamma   90.00
#
_symmetry.space_group_name_H-M   'P 1'
#
loop_
_entity.id
_entity.type
_entity.pdbx_description
1 polymer ?
#
loop_
_entity_poly.entity_id
_entity_poly.type
_entity_poly.pdbx_seq_one_letter_code
_entity_poly.pdbx_strand_id
1 'polypeptide(L)'
;MSLSNYINITGITRLDCYPTAIDERYCKQTLENDVVSVPCKKPDIESINEVKVCVTVDCFDVIDTLLGPKLIVKGTKSIKVLYTANNHQQSCHSAHWDLPFCDFVLLKGLQFDSCSNSVKDVFVGVESVIIKDFDCRHIDLSILYILCPILSFKKGFIKDNCAVVNEECDEFYNGKKVKLSWNEKNQF
;
A
#
# COMPACT_ATOMS: atom_id res chain seq x y z
N MET A 1 -36.74 -15.62 8.60
CA MET A 1 -36.30 -14.24 8.27
C MET A 1 -34.84 -14.16 8.67
N SER A 2 -33.93 -14.22 7.70
CA SER A 2 -32.50 -14.03 7.95
C SER A 2 -32.29 -12.56 8.26
N LEU A 3 -32.01 -12.23 9.52
CA LEU A 3 -31.40 -10.95 9.86
C LEU A 3 -30.05 -10.95 9.15
N SER A 4 -29.92 -10.20 8.05
CA SER A 4 -28.62 -9.94 7.47
C SER A 4 -27.82 -9.18 8.54
N ASN A 5 -26.93 -9.88 9.24
CA ASN A 5 -25.99 -9.25 10.14
C ASN A 5 -25.18 -8.27 9.30
N TYR A 6 -25.42 -6.97 9.55
CA TYR A 6 -24.67 -5.91 8.87
C TYR A 6 -23.26 -5.92 9.45
N ILE A 7 -22.29 -6.37 8.64
CA ILE A 7 -20.88 -6.36 9.03
C ILE A 7 -20.33 -4.97 8.70
N ASN A 8 -19.81 -4.29 9.71
CA ASN A 8 -19.14 -3.00 9.50
C ASN A 8 -17.74 -3.23 8.90
N ILE A 9 -17.47 -2.61 7.74
CA ILE A 9 -16.16 -2.67 7.10
C ILE A 9 -15.48 -1.32 7.20
N THR A 10 -14.26 -1.31 7.75
CA THR A 10 -13.46 -0.10 7.96
C THR A 10 -12.05 -0.26 7.37
N GLY A 11 -11.38 0.86 7.11
CA GLY A 11 -10.04 0.90 6.50
C GLY A 11 -10.06 1.08 4.98
N ILE A 12 -11.23 1.25 4.35
CA ILE A 12 -11.34 1.63 2.95
C ILE A 12 -10.79 3.05 2.78
N THR A 13 -9.91 3.21 1.80
CA THR A 13 -9.26 4.49 1.50
C THR A 13 -10.26 5.44 0.86
N ARG A 14 -10.41 6.63 1.42
CA ARG A 14 -11.31 7.65 0.88
C ARG A 14 -10.68 8.29 -0.35
N LEU A 15 -11.52 8.74 -1.30
CA LEU A 15 -11.08 9.36 -2.54
C LEU A 15 -10.24 10.63 -2.32
N ASP A 16 -10.52 11.38 -1.26
CA ASP A 16 -9.77 12.58 -0.89
C ASP A 16 -8.37 12.29 -0.29
N CYS A 17 -8.08 11.02 0.02
CA CYS A 17 -6.76 10.57 0.47
C CYS A 17 -5.83 10.17 -0.66
N TYR A 18 -6.30 10.12 -1.92
CA TYR A 18 -5.45 9.79 -3.05
C TYR A 18 -4.52 10.97 -3.38
N PRO A 19 -3.20 10.73 -3.50
CA PRO A 19 -2.25 11.79 -3.85
C PRO A 19 -2.53 12.37 -5.25
N THR A 20 -2.46 13.68 -5.39
CA THR A 20 -2.64 14.36 -6.69
C THR A 20 -1.51 14.10 -7.69
N ALA A 21 -0.37 13.60 -7.21
CA ALA A 21 0.83 13.30 -8.02
C ALA A 21 0.81 11.89 -8.63
N ILE A 22 -0.29 11.16 -8.54
CA ILE A 22 -0.43 9.81 -9.12
C ILE A 22 -0.59 9.90 -10.63
N ASP A 23 0.16 9.07 -11.35
CA ASP A 23 -0.07 8.79 -12.77
C ASP A 23 -0.81 7.45 -12.89
N GLU A 24 -2.10 7.52 -13.19
CA GLU A 24 -3.00 6.35 -13.27
C GLU A 24 -2.52 5.28 -14.26
N ARG A 25 -1.72 5.65 -15.28
CA ARG A 25 -1.15 4.72 -16.26
C ARG A 25 -0.26 3.65 -15.62
N TYR A 26 0.29 3.95 -14.45
CA TYR A 26 1.18 3.07 -13.70
C TYR A 26 0.51 2.51 -12.43
N CYS A 27 -0.75 2.82 -12.18
CA CYS A 27 -1.47 2.21 -11.07
C CYS A 27 -1.88 0.78 -11.42
N LYS A 28 -1.87 -0.09 -10.43
CA LYS A 28 -2.31 -1.48 -10.54
C LYS A 28 -3.30 -1.79 -9.45
N GLN A 29 -4.48 -2.26 -9.84
CA GLN A 29 -5.46 -2.85 -8.92
C GLN A 29 -5.17 -4.34 -8.77
N THR A 30 -5.23 -4.84 -7.54
CA THR A 30 -5.02 -6.24 -7.20
C THR A 30 -6.13 -6.71 -6.26
N LEU A 31 -6.75 -7.83 -6.61
CA LEU A 31 -7.73 -8.52 -5.78
C LEU A 31 -7.07 -9.78 -5.21
N GLU A 32 -6.87 -9.82 -3.91
CA GLU A 32 -6.35 -10.99 -3.22
C GLU A 32 -7.42 -11.66 -2.36
N ASN A 33 -7.33 -12.99 -2.26
CA ASN A 33 -8.20 -13.80 -1.44
C ASN A 33 -7.41 -14.37 -0.27
N ASP A 34 -7.87 -14.12 0.94
CA ASP A 34 -7.21 -14.56 2.15
C ASP A 34 -8.19 -15.37 3.00
N VAL A 35 -7.68 -16.44 3.62
CA VAL A 35 -8.41 -17.20 4.64
C VAL A 35 -7.66 -17.04 5.95
N VAL A 36 -8.32 -16.47 6.95
CA VAL A 36 -7.72 -16.28 8.28
C VAL A 36 -8.43 -17.14 9.31
N SER A 37 -7.67 -17.67 10.29
CA SER A 37 -8.19 -18.57 11.31
C SER A 37 -8.08 -17.94 12.69
N VAL A 38 -9.15 -17.99 13.47
CA VAL A 38 -9.14 -17.51 14.85
C VAL A 38 -8.21 -18.38 15.69
N PRO A 39 -7.27 -17.78 16.47
CA PRO A 39 -6.36 -18.54 17.32
C PRO A 39 -7.09 -19.48 18.31
N CYS A 40 -6.56 -20.68 18.52
CA CYS A 40 -7.20 -21.73 19.36
C CYS A 40 -7.53 -21.29 20.79
N LYS A 41 -6.81 -20.28 21.32
CA LYS A 41 -7.05 -19.74 22.67
C LYS A 41 -8.27 -18.81 22.74
N LYS A 42 -8.86 -18.43 21.61
CA LYS A 42 -10.04 -17.57 21.53
C LYS A 42 -11.28 -18.43 21.28
N PRO A 43 -12.46 -17.96 21.73
CA PRO A 43 -13.72 -18.68 21.50
C PRO A 43 -14.10 -18.67 20.02
N ASP A 44 -15.00 -19.59 19.67
CA ASP A 44 -15.55 -19.72 18.32
C ASP A 44 -16.40 -18.50 17.94
N ILE A 45 -16.48 -18.22 16.64
CA ILE A 45 -17.26 -17.12 16.07
C ILE A 45 -18.73 -17.54 16.04
N GLU A 46 -19.62 -16.68 16.54
CA GLU A 46 -21.06 -16.72 16.28
C GLU A 46 -21.45 -15.76 15.15
N SER A 47 -20.94 -14.53 15.23
CA SER A 47 -21.17 -13.49 14.23
C SER A 47 -20.01 -12.52 14.13
N ILE A 48 -19.79 -11.95 12.94
CA ILE A 48 -18.79 -10.92 12.70
C ILE A 48 -19.46 -9.55 12.81
N ASN A 49 -18.89 -8.66 13.63
CA ASN A 49 -19.42 -7.31 13.87
C ASN A 49 -18.70 -6.28 13.02
N GLU A 50 -17.35 -6.35 12.98
CA GLU A 50 -16.52 -5.42 12.23
C GLU A 50 -15.30 -6.11 11.64
N VAL A 51 -14.94 -5.72 10.43
CA VAL A 51 -13.65 -6.05 9.79
C VAL A 51 -12.94 -4.77 9.43
N LYS A 52 -11.74 -4.60 9.98
CA LYS A 52 -10.84 -3.49 9.66
C LYS A 52 -9.65 -4.02 8.89
N VAL A 53 -9.36 -3.41 7.74
CA VAL A 53 -8.20 -3.73 6.90
C VAL A 53 -7.30 -2.51 6.77
N CYS A 54 -6.00 -2.74 6.86
CA CYS A 54 -4.97 -1.76 6.55
C CYS A 54 -3.91 -2.45 5.69
N VAL A 55 -3.54 -1.85 4.58
CA VAL A 55 -2.45 -2.33 3.72
C VAL A 55 -1.32 -1.31 3.77
N THR A 56 -0.10 -1.78 4.01
CA THR A 56 1.10 -0.93 4.09
C THR A 56 2.17 -1.45 3.15
N VAL A 57 2.96 -0.54 2.60
CA VAL A 57 4.16 -0.87 1.84
C VAL A 57 5.35 -0.84 2.78
N ASP A 58 6.10 -1.95 2.84
CA ASP A 58 7.27 -2.08 3.69
C ASP A 58 8.56 -1.71 2.92
N CYS A 59 8.66 -2.15 1.66
CA CYS A 59 9.74 -1.78 0.76
C CYS A 59 9.34 -1.96 -0.71
N PHE A 60 10.09 -1.30 -1.58
CA PHE A 60 9.93 -1.44 -3.03
C PHE A 60 11.27 -1.31 -3.75
N ASP A 61 11.38 -1.96 -4.93
CA ASP A 61 12.56 -1.94 -5.77
C ASP A 61 12.17 -1.91 -7.25
N VAL A 62 12.93 -1.18 -8.07
CA VAL A 62 12.78 -1.21 -9.52
C VAL A 62 13.78 -2.18 -10.13
N ILE A 63 13.27 -3.11 -10.91
CA ILE A 63 14.09 -4.10 -11.63
C ILE A 63 13.84 -4.03 -13.13
N ASP A 64 14.89 -4.19 -13.92
CA ASP A 64 14.78 -4.34 -15.37
C ASP A 64 14.44 -5.78 -15.74
N THR A 65 13.47 -5.92 -16.65
CA THR A 65 13.05 -7.23 -17.17
C THR A 65 12.92 -7.20 -18.68
N LEU A 66 12.81 -8.37 -19.31
CA LEU A 66 12.61 -8.50 -20.77
C LEU A 66 11.37 -7.73 -21.27
N LEU A 67 10.36 -7.52 -20.42
CA LEU A 67 9.15 -6.78 -20.78
C LEU A 67 9.18 -5.31 -20.33
N GLY A 68 10.36 -4.81 -19.96
CA GLY A 68 10.57 -3.46 -19.44
C GLY A 68 10.69 -3.42 -17.90
N PRO A 69 10.91 -2.23 -17.36
CA PRO A 69 11.09 -2.05 -15.92
C PRO A 69 9.81 -2.38 -15.15
N LYS A 70 10.00 -2.99 -13.99
CA LYS A 70 8.96 -3.33 -13.03
C LYS A 70 9.30 -2.79 -11.66
N LEU A 71 8.32 -2.24 -10.99
CA LEU A 71 8.38 -1.91 -9.59
C LEU A 71 7.88 -3.12 -8.79
N ILE A 72 8.75 -3.76 -8.03
CA ILE A 72 8.38 -4.79 -7.07
C ILE A 72 8.02 -4.12 -5.77
N VAL A 73 6.85 -4.44 -5.23
CA VAL A 73 6.33 -3.87 -3.98
C VAL A 73 6.11 -5.00 -2.99
N LYS A 74 6.66 -4.86 -1.80
CA LYS A 74 6.44 -5.77 -0.68
C LYS A 74 5.77 -5.01 0.46
N GLY A 75 4.84 -5.67 1.12
CA GLY A 75 4.11 -5.01 2.19
C GLY A 75 3.34 -5.99 3.06
N THR A 76 2.52 -5.43 3.93
CA THR A 76 1.74 -6.16 4.93
C THR A 76 0.28 -5.76 4.87
N LYS A 77 -0.61 -6.75 4.85
CA LYS A 77 -2.06 -6.59 5.04
C LYS A 77 -2.39 -6.90 6.49
N SER A 78 -2.74 -5.90 7.28
CA SER A 78 -3.19 -6.05 8.66
C SER A 78 -4.71 -6.15 8.67
N ILE A 79 -5.23 -7.29 9.11
CA ILE A 79 -6.66 -7.58 9.20
C ILE A 79 -7.02 -7.71 10.68
N LYS A 80 -8.00 -6.93 11.13
CA LYS A 80 -8.56 -7.03 12.48
C LYS A 80 -10.05 -7.29 12.37
N VAL A 81 -10.50 -8.31 13.07
CA VAL A 81 -11.92 -8.69 13.15
C VAL A 81 -12.41 -8.56 14.59
N LEU A 82 -13.54 -7.90 14.75
CA LEU A 82 -14.33 -7.86 15.97
C LEU A 82 -15.52 -8.78 15.79
N TYR A 83 -15.73 -9.73 16.69
CA TYR A 83 -16.75 -10.74 16.56
C TYR A 83 -17.41 -11.07 17.90
N THR A 84 -18.65 -11.55 17.84
CA THR A 84 -19.38 -12.11 18.98
C THR A 84 -19.03 -13.59 19.09
N ALA A 85 -18.69 -14.02 20.29
CA ALA A 85 -18.33 -15.39 20.57
C ALA A 85 -19.57 -16.29 20.69
N ASN A 86 -19.46 -17.50 20.17
CA ASN A 86 -20.46 -18.55 20.35
C ASN A 86 -20.36 -19.16 21.77
N ASN A 87 -20.80 -18.39 22.73
CA ASN A 87 -20.91 -18.83 24.14
C ASN A 87 -22.14 -18.21 24.80
N HIS A 88 -22.51 -18.69 25.97
CA HIS A 88 -23.71 -18.23 26.69
C HIS A 88 -23.71 -16.72 26.98
N GLN A 89 -22.55 -16.09 27.08
CA GLN A 89 -22.42 -14.67 27.41
C GLN A 89 -22.41 -13.80 26.14
N GLN A 90 -22.27 -14.39 24.96
CA GLN A 90 -22.12 -13.69 23.68
C GLN A 90 -21.11 -12.54 23.75
N SER A 91 -19.98 -12.84 24.39
CA SER A 91 -18.95 -11.83 24.65
C SER A 91 -18.27 -11.37 23.36
N CYS A 92 -17.89 -10.09 23.32
CA CYS A 92 -17.21 -9.50 22.18
C CYS A 92 -15.70 -9.77 22.25
N HIS A 93 -15.15 -10.29 21.17
CA HIS A 93 -13.73 -10.61 21.02
C HIS A 93 -13.14 -9.98 19.76
N SER A 94 -11.81 -9.86 19.73
CA SER A 94 -11.10 -9.43 18.54
C SER A 94 -9.98 -10.40 18.18
N ALA A 95 -9.71 -10.57 16.90
CA ALA A 95 -8.55 -11.26 16.38
C ALA A 95 -7.87 -10.38 15.32
N HIS A 96 -6.56 -10.53 15.14
CA HIS A 96 -5.82 -9.80 14.11
C HIS A 96 -4.77 -10.70 13.49
N TRP A 97 -4.44 -10.38 12.25
CA TRP A 97 -3.45 -11.08 11.43
C TRP A 97 -2.69 -10.07 10.58
N ASP A 98 -1.40 -10.29 10.42
CA ASP A 98 -0.53 -9.57 9.52
C ASP A 98 -0.08 -10.52 8.43
N LEU A 99 -0.57 -10.31 7.22
CA LEU A 99 -0.33 -11.15 6.06
C LEU A 99 0.61 -10.42 5.10
N PRO A 100 1.81 -10.97 4.84
CA PRO A 100 2.70 -10.37 3.86
C PRO A 100 2.15 -10.50 2.45
N PHE A 101 2.39 -9.50 1.60
CA PHE A 101 2.15 -9.58 0.17
C PHE A 101 3.40 -9.16 -0.62
N CYS A 102 3.48 -9.65 -1.85
CA CYS A 102 4.47 -9.21 -2.82
C CYS A 102 3.80 -9.11 -4.18
N ASP A 103 3.83 -7.92 -4.76
CA ASP A 103 3.20 -7.64 -6.04
C ASP A 103 4.14 -6.80 -6.92
N PHE A 104 3.76 -6.57 -8.19
CA PHE A 104 4.56 -5.74 -9.08
C PHE A 104 3.69 -4.82 -9.94
N VAL A 105 4.24 -3.66 -10.27
CA VAL A 105 3.65 -2.69 -11.18
C VAL A 105 4.53 -2.59 -12.44
N LEU A 106 3.92 -2.60 -13.62
CA LEU A 106 4.63 -2.40 -14.89
C LEU A 106 4.87 -0.91 -15.14
N LEU A 107 6.12 -0.54 -15.37
CA LEU A 107 6.53 0.85 -15.62
C LEU A 107 6.86 1.04 -17.12
N LYS A 108 5.93 0.63 -17.99
CA LYS A 108 6.12 0.66 -19.45
C LYS A 108 6.43 2.07 -19.96
N GLY A 109 7.46 2.18 -20.81
CA GLY A 109 7.85 3.44 -21.44
C GLY A 109 8.68 4.36 -20.56
N LEU A 110 8.96 3.97 -19.32
CA LEU A 110 9.90 4.67 -18.46
C LEU A 110 11.29 4.06 -18.58
N GLN A 111 12.31 4.91 -18.57
CA GLN A 111 13.71 4.50 -18.42
C GLN A 111 14.15 4.92 -17.01
N PHE A 112 14.70 3.99 -16.28
CA PHE A 112 15.24 4.20 -14.95
C PHE A 112 16.75 4.09 -15.02
N ASP A 113 17.42 5.21 -15.24
CA ASP A 113 18.85 5.34 -15.10
C ASP A 113 19.15 6.29 -13.94
N SER A 114 20.41 6.34 -13.52
CA SER A 114 20.84 7.21 -12.42
C SER A 114 20.55 8.70 -12.65
N CYS A 115 20.13 9.07 -13.86
CA CYS A 115 19.99 10.46 -14.28
C CYS A 115 18.58 10.91 -14.64
N SER A 116 17.62 9.99 -14.93
CA SER A 116 16.36 10.40 -15.56
C SER A 116 15.12 10.30 -14.68
N ASN A 117 14.78 9.13 -14.17
CA ASN A 117 13.54 8.92 -13.46
C ASN A 117 13.77 8.11 -12.17
N SER A 118 12.97 8.35 -11.15
CA SER A 118 12.99 7.55 -9.93
C SER A 118 11.59 7.36 -9.36
N VAL A 119 11.37 6.24 -8.68
CA VAL A 119 10.20 6.04 -7.82
C VAL A 119 10.56 6.64 -6.46
N LYS A 120 9.81 7.65 -6.04
CA LYS A 120 10.01 8.28 -4.72
C LYS A 120 9.31 7.54 -3.62
N ASP A 121 8.12 7.02 -3.92
CA ASP A 121 7.24 6.37 -2.96
C ASP A 121 6.23 5.50 -3.69
N VAL A 122 5.50 4.68 -2.96
CA VAL A 122 4.39 3.88 -3.48
C VAL A 122 3.17 4.13 -2.60
N PHE A 123 2.15 4.74 -3.18
CA PHE A 123 0.86 4.85 -2.54
C PHE A 123 0.14 3.50 -2.63
N VAL A 124 -0.46 3.08 -1.52
CA VAL A 124 -1.38 1.94 -1.46
C VAL A 124 -2.72 2.39 -0.89
N GLY A 125 -3.80 2.03 -1.57
CA GLY A 125 -5.16 2.33 -1.13
C GLY A 125 -6.03 1.07 -1.12
N VAL A 126 -6.77 0.83 -0.04
CA VAL A 126 -7.78 -0.23 0.02
C VAL A 126 -9.07 0.30 -0.61
N GLU A 127 -9.54 -0.35 -1.68
CA GLU A 127 -10.74 0.08 -2.41
C GLU A 127 -11.99 -0.68 -1.97
N SER A 128 -11.82 -1.97 -1.62
CA SER A 128 -12.95 -2.80 -1.17
C SER A 128 -12.48 -3.97 -0.32
N VAL A 129 -13.34 -4.40 0.59
CA VAL A 129 -13.19 -5.64 1.37
C VAL A 129 -14.51 -6.40 1.29
N ILE A 130 -14.46 -7.64 0.88
CA ILE A 130 -15.63 -8.53 0.72
C ILE A 130 -15.41 -9.75 1.61
N ILE A 131 -16.31 -9.97 2.55
CA ILE A 131 -16.36 -11.22 3.30
C ILE A 131 -17.19 -12.19 2.45
N LYS A 132 -16.53 -13.27 2.00
CA LYS A 132 -17.19 -14.27 1.14
C LYS A 132 -17.99 -15.26 1.96
N ASP A 133 -17.35 -15.77 3.02
CA ASP A 133 -17.93 -16.77 3.92
C ASP A 133 -17.17 -16.76 5.24
N PHE A 134 -17.77 -17.32 6.27
CA PHE A 134 -17.10 -17.62 7.52
C PHE A 134 -17.79 -18.80 8.23
N ASP A 135 -16.98 -19.53 8.97
CA ASP A 135 -17.43 -20.57 9.91
C ASP A 135 -17.08 -20.20 11.35
N CYS A 136 -17.16 -21.15 12.26
CA CYS A 136 -16.83 -20.91 13.66
C CYS A 136 -15.37 -20.51 13.91
N ARG A 137 -14.46 -20.78 12.97
CA ARG A 137 -13.00 -20.56 13.14
C ARG A 137 -12.34 -19.86 11.98
N HIS A 138 -12.90 -19.90 10.79
CA HIS A 138 -12.28 -19.38 9.57
C HIS A 138 -13.11 -18.26 8.98
N ILE A 139 -12.43 -17.29 8.39
CA ILE A 139 -13.04 -16.18 7.67
C ILE A 139 -12.37 -16.11 6.30
N ASP A 140 -13.16 -16.28 5.23
CA ASP A 140 -12.72 -16.11 3.85
C ASP A 140 -13.08 -14.70 3.38
N LEU A 141 -12.08 -13.92 3.00
CA LEU A 141 -12.27 -12.55 2.57
C LEU A 141 -11.45 -12.22 1.32
N SER A 142 -11.94 -11.25 0.55
CA SER A 142 -11.22 -10.68 -0.58
C SER A 142 -10.92 -9.22 -0.30
N ILE A 143 -9.69 -8.80 -0.58
CA ILE A 143 -9.24 -7.42 -0.43
C ILE A 143 -8.86 -6.90 -1.81
N LEU A 144 -9.56 -5.88 -2.28
CA LEU A 144 -9.19 -5.11 -3.46
C LEU A 144 -8.40 -3.89 -3.02
N TYR A 145 -7.17 -3.78 -3.49
CA TYR A 145 -6.32 -2.63 -3.24
C TYR A 145 -5.63 -2.15 -4.51
N ILE A 146 -5.21 -0.89 -4.51
CA ILE A 146 -4.49 -0.25 -5.60
C ILE A 146 -3.08 0.08 -5.16
N LEU A 147 -2.10 -0.14 -6.04
CA LEU A 147 -0.70 0.26 -5.90
C LEU A 147 -0.38 1.32 -6.96
N CYS A 148 0.04 2.50 -6.53
CA CYS A 148 0.36 3.62 -7.42
C CYS A 148 1.75 4.16 -7.09
N PRO A 149 2.75 4.02 -7.99
CA PRO A 149 4.06 4.63 -7.81
C PRO A 149 3.97 6.15 -7.87
N ILE A 150 4.65 6.82 -6.96
CA ILE A 150 4.86 8.27 -7.00
C ILE A 150 6.20 8.50 -7.71
N LEU A 151 6.12 8.98 -8.95
CA LEU A 151 7.28 9.15 -9.82
C LEU A 151 7.89 10.53 -9.66
N SER A 152 9.22 10.58 -9.74
CA SER A 152 9.98 11.81 -9.92
C SER A 152 10.59 11.81 -11.31
N PHE A 153 10.22 12.78 -12.10
CA PHE A 153 10.82 13.03 -13.40
C PHE A 153 11.86 14.14 -13.21
N LYS A 154 13.14 13.83 -13.43
CA LYS A 154 14.13 14.90 -13.60
C LYS A 154 13.83 15.55 -14.96
N LYS A 155 13.56 16.86 -14.96
CA LYS A 155 13.41 17.64 -16.21
C LYS A 155 14.64 17.38 -17.06
N GLY A 156 14.46 16.71 -18.21
CA GLY A 156 15.54 16.49 -19.15
C GLY A 156 16.13 17.84 -19.56
N PHE A 157 17.42 17.98 -19.43
CA PHE A 157 18.13 19.09 -20.05
C PHE A 157 17.89 18.96 -21.57
N ILE A 158 17.03 19.79 -22.13
CA ILE A 158 17.11 20.14 -23.52
C ILE A 158 18.47 20.82 -23.64
N LYS A 159 19.40 20.14 -24.32
CA LYS A 159 20.68 20.74 -24.72
C LYS A 159 20.39 21.80 -25.80
N ASP A 160 19.88 22.92 -25.35
CA ASP A 160 20.04 24.17 -26.10
C ASP A 160 21.18 24.94 -25.44
N ASN A 161 22.14 25.31 -26.26
CA ASN A 161 23.36 26.00 -25.89
C ASN A 161 23.11 27.12 -24.89
N CYS A 162 24.02 27.19 -23.89
CA CYS A 162 24.35 28.32 -23.04
C CYS A 162 23.71 28.39 -21.64
N ALA A 163 24.65 28.51 -20.70
CA ALA A 163 24.55 28.97 -19.34
C ALA A 163 24.17 27.92 -18.24
N VAL A 164 25.22 27.58 -17.51
CA VAL A 164 25.15 26.91 -16.22
C VAL A 164 24.35 27.77 -15.25
N VAL A 165 23.17 27.35 -14.88
CA VAL A 165 22.45 27.89 -13.72
C VAL A 165 22.41 26.78 -12.69
N ASN A 166 23.10 27.00 -11.57
CA ASN A 166 23.00 26.17 -10.38
C ASN A 166 21.61 26.37 -9.77
N GLU A 167 20.68 25.46 -10.00
CA GLU A 167 19.44 25.41 -9.23
C GLU A 167 19.63 24.47 -8.04
N GLU A 168 19.60 25.04 -6.83
CA GLU A 168 19.56 24.34 -5.56
C GLU A 168 18.28 23.49 -5.49
N CYS A 169 18.43 22.18 -5.27
CA CYS A 169 17.31 21.30 -4.97
C CYS A 169 16.82 21.58 -3.54
N ASP A 170 15.63 22.15 -3.42
CA ASP A 170 14.93 22.25 -2.14
C ASP A 170 14.27 20.90 -1.79
N GLU A 171 14.82 20.19 -0.80
CA GLU A 171 14.16 19.01 -0.23
C GLU A 171 13.24 19.43 0.92
N PHE A 172 11.99 19.02 0.85
CA PHE A 172 11.03 19.19 1.94
C PHE A 172 10.91 17.89 2.75
N TYR A 173 11.36 17.92 3.99
CA TYR A 173 11.11 16.86 4.96
C TYR A 173 10.22 17.42 6.09
N ASN A 174 9.07 16.79 6.34
CA ASN A 174 8.12 17.17 7.40
C ASN A 174 7.67 18.65 7.40
N GLY A 175 7.44 19.25 6.23
CA GLY A 175 6.92 20.60 6.13
C GLY A 175 7.90 21.72 6.56
N LYS A 176 9.18 21.41 6.73
CA LYS A 176 10.22 22.41 7.02
C LYS A 176 11.34 22.36 6.00
N LYS A 177 11.72 23.53 5.48
CA LYS A 177 12.84 23.73 4.56
C LYS A 177 14.15 23.43 5.28
N VAL A 178 14.89 22.40 4.88
CA VAL A 178 16.23 22.10 5.42
C VAL A 178 17.26 22.39 4.34
N LYS A 179 18.14 23.34 4.57
CA LYS A 179 19.34 23.58 3.75
C LYS A 179 20.42 22.58 4.16
N LEU A 180 20.75 21.64 3.28
CA LEU A 180 21.95 20.81 3.41
C LEU A 180 23.08 21.44 2.60
N SER A 181 24.07 22.04 3.28
CA SER A 181 25.32 22.45 2.66
C SER A 181 26.27 21.26 2.63
N TRP A 182 26.61 20.76 1.46
CA TRP A 182 27.70 19.81 1.27
C TRP A 182 29.03 20.57 1.29
N ASN A 183 29.84 20.32 2.29
CA ASN A 183 31.23 20.75 2.29
C ASN A 183 32.07 19.72 1.54
N GLU A 184 32.47 20.04 0.32
CA GLU A 184 33.63 19.40 -0.33
C GLU A 184 34.91 19.76 0.44
N LYS A 185 35.40 18.86 1.25
CA LYS A 185 36.82 18.74 1.61
C LYS A 185 37.05 17.34 2.13
N ASN A 186 37.62 16.48 1.29
CA ASN A 186 38.83 15.71 1.60
C ASN A 186 39.22 14.85 0.40
N GLN A 187 40.14 15.38 -0.38
CA GLN A 187 41.11 14.59 -1.12
C GLN A 187 42.05 13.96 -0.08
N PHE A 188 42.17 12.64 -0.10
CA PHE A 188 43.45 11.91 -0.05
C PHE A 188 43.14 10.46 -0.49
#